data_0c298a49115972701230481d3cdd490b
#
_entry.id   0c298a49115972701230481d3cdd490b
#
_cell.length_a   1.000
_cell.length_b   1.000
_cell.length_c   1.000
_cell.angle_alpha   90.00
_cell.angle_beta   90.00
_cell.angle_gamma   90.00
#
_symmetry.space_group_name_H-M   'P 1'
#
loop_
_entity.id
_entity.type
_entity.pdbx_description
1 polymer ?
#
loop_
_entity_poly.entity_id
_entity_poly.type
_entity_poly.pdbx_seq_one_letter_code
_entity_poly.pdbx_strand_id
1 'polypeptide(L)'
;EEKNLMEQEIVDGYAMNIENAIKELKYKDADYTKVNEARAKVPSDLNIYTDESIKSLKDILASIEEGKNITEQATVDGYADAITKAISELKYRLADYTKVNEAKSKVPNDLSIYTDESVETLKNALNAVKYDKNITEQDIVDEYAMNINKALEKLKKKEITSIDKTQRKQIKTGDSTNFIGLAGLMILSIFGYIILKKKT
;
A
#
# COMPACT_ATOMS: atom_id res chain seq x y z
N GLU A 1 -66.36 18.59 31.73
CA GLU A 1 -67.53 18.34 32.60
C GLU A 1 -67.02 18.20 34.04
N GLU A 2 -67.63 18.92 34.98
CA GLU A 2 -67.40 18.77 36.41
C GLU A 2 -68.10 17.52 36.91
N LYS A 3 -67.37 16.56 37.46
CA LYS A 3 -67.89 15.37 38.12
C LYS A 3 -67.88 15.56 39.66
N ASN A 4 -68.90 15.12 40.33
CA ASN A 4 -68.98 15.18 41.77
C ASN A 4 -68.31 14.00 42.46
N LEU A 5 -68.16 13.95 43.79
CA LEU A 5 -67.53 12.87 44.55
C LEU A 5 -68.17 11.51 44.37
N MET A 6 -69.48 11.44 43.98
CA MET A 6 -70.18 10.19 43.72
C MET A 6 -69.78 9.57 42.37
N GLU A 7 -69.09 10.33 41.49
CA GLU A 7 -68.63 9.91 40.18
C GLU A 7 -67.10 9.73 40.17
N GLN A 8 -66.45 9.60 41.32
CA GLN A 8 -64.99 9.52 41.45
C GLN A 8 -64.43 8.32 40.64
N GLU A 9 -65.05 7.17 40.63
CA GLU A 9 -64.64 6.02 39.84
C GLU A 9 -64.56 6.32 38.33
N ILE A 10 -65.46 7.19 37.84
CA ILE A 10 -65.43 7.62 36.42
C ILE A 10 -64.24 8.52 36.17
N VAL A 11 -63.94 9.43 37.10
CA VAL A 11 -62.78 10.34 37.00
C VAL A 11 -61.46 9.56 37.07
N ASP A 12 -61.35 8.60 37.99
CA ASP A 12 -60.19 7.68 38.10
C ASP A 12 -60.02 6.86 36.85
N GLY A 13 -61.16 6.40 36.24
CA GLY A 13 -61.15 5.68 34.93
C GLY A 13 -60.55 6.56 33.80
N TYR A 14 -60.90 7.86 33.78
CA TYR A 14 -60.30 8.77 32.80
C TYR A 14 -58.79 8.94 33.02
N ALA A 15 -58.35 9.08 34.27
CA ALA A 15 -56.95 9.17 34.61
C ALA A 15 -56.17 7.92 34.15
N MET A 16 -56.68 6.71 34.46
CA MET A 16 -56.10 5.45 34.07
C MET A 16 -56.05 5.28 32.54
N ASN A 17 -57.09 5.71 31.81
CA ASN A 17 -57.11 5.63 30.35
C ASN A 17 -56.05 6.58 29.73
N ILE A 18 -55.90 7.78 30.29
CA ILE A 18 -54.86 8.71 29.85
C ILE A 18 -53.47 8.11 30.12
N GLU A 19 -53.23 7.60 31.32
CA GLU A 19 -51.96 6.96 31.65
C GLU A 19 -51.61 5.77 30.71
N ASN A 20 -52.64 4.95 30.40
CA ASN A 20 -52.43 3.83 29.46
C ASN A 20 -52.16 4.34 28.06
N ALA A 21 -52.86 5.36 27.57
CA ALA A 21 -52.59 5.94 26.25
C ALA A 21 -51.17 6.56 26.20
N ILE A 22 -50.72 7.19 27.29
CA ILE A 22 -49.34 7.71 27.40
C ILE A 22 -48.30 6.59 27.35
N LYS A 23 -48.54 5.45 28.03
CA LYS A 23 -47.67 4.25 28.01
C LYS A 23 -47.60 3.59 26.65
N GLU A 24 -48.63 3.71 25.82
CA GLU A 24 -48.68 3.15 24.45
C GLU A 24 -47.97 4.04 23.42
N LEU A 25 -47.59 5.29 23.77
CA LEU A 25 -46.84 6.17 22.87
C LEU A 25 -45.49 5.56 22.55
N LYS A 26 -45.21 5.45 21.26
CA LYS A 26 -43.90 5.02 20.73
C LYS A 26 -43.25 6.14 19.99
N TYR A 27 -41.95 6.27 20.18
CA TYR A 27 -41.17 7.19 19.36
C TYR A 27 -41.17 6.71 17.91
N LYS A 28 -41.07 7.63 16.96
CA LYS A 28 -40.78 7.32 15.56
C LYS A 28 -39.38 6.73 15.46
N ASP A 29 -39.17 5.90 14.47
CA ASP A 29 -37.85 5.36 14.16
C ASP A 29 -36.89 6.48 13.75
N ALA A 30 -35.61 6.29 14.02
CA ALA A 30 -34.55 7.18 13.52
C ALA A 30 -34.42 7.03 12.00
N ASP A 31 -33.93 8.08 11.34
CA ASP A 31 -33.66 8.09 9.90
C ASP A 31 -32.26 7.57 9.62
N TYR A 32 -32.15 6.40 8.96
CA TYR A 32 -30.90 5.76 8.56
C TYR A 32 -30.46 6.10 7.12
N THR A 33 -31.11 7.06 6.46
CA THR A 33 -30.77 7.41 5.05
C THR A 33 -29.29 7.73 4.90
N LYS A 34 -28.71 8.55 5.75
CA LYS A 34 -27.27 8.89 5.70
C LYS A 34 -26.36 7.68 5.92
N VAL A 35 -26.75 6.76 6.80
CA VAL A 35 -26.01 5.52 7.06
C VAL A 35 -26.01 4.63 5.79
N ASN A 36 -27.16 4.49 5.15
CA ASN A 36 -27.30 3.71 3.94
C ASN A 36 -26.52 4.33 2.76
N GLU A 37 -26.55 5.65 2.63
CA GLU A 37 -25.74 6.38 1.66
C GLU A 37 -24.23 6.19 1.89
N ALA A 38 -23.79 6.23 3.17
CA ALA A 38 -22.38 5.97 3.51
C ALA A 38 -21.98 4.52 3.24
N ARG A 39 -22.83 3.54 3.58
CA ARG A 39 -22.64 2.11 3.25
C ARG A 39 -22.51 1.89 1.74
N ALA A 40 -23.31 2.57 0.94
CA ALA A 40 -23.25 2.47 -0.53
C ALA A 40 -21.93 2.99 -1.14
N LYS A 41 -21.17 3.82 -0.41
CA LYS A 41 -19.85 4.32 -0.83
C LYS A 41 -18.69 3.39 -0.48
N VAL A 42 -18.94 2.30 0.25
CA VAL A 42 -17.90 1.30 0.53
C VAL A 42 -17.40 0.69 -0.79
N PRO A 43 -16.08 0.68 -1.05
CA PRO A 43 -15.54 0.11 -2.28
C PRO A 43 -15.94 -1.36 -2.45
N SER A 44 -16.32 -1.72 -3.67
CA SER A 44 -16.71 -3.10 -4.00
C SER A 44 -15.53 -4.08 -3.94
N ASP A 45 -14.33 -3.65 -4.28
CA ASP A 45 -13.11 -4.42 -4.16
C ASP A 45 -12.25 -3.91 -3.00
N LEU A 46 -12.28 -4.64 -1.90
CA LEU A 46 -11.47 -4.34 -0.73
C LEU A 46 -10.07 -4.98 -0.79
N ASN A 47 -9.80 -5.89 -1.72
CA ASN A 47 -8.52 -6.62 -1.78
C ASN A 47 -7.33 -5.73 -2.13
N ILE A 48 -7.59 -4.55 -2.68
CA ILE A 48 -6.55 -3.56 -3.01
C ILE A 48 -6.08 -2.75 -1.81
N TYR A 49 -6.74 -2.87 -0.65
CA TYR A 49 -6.40 -2.15 0.58
C TYR A 49 -5.68 -3.05 1.58
N THR A 50 -5.04 -2.44 2.58
CA THR A 50 -4.35 -3.16 3.66
C THR A 50 -5.35 -3.81 4.61
N ASP A 51 -5.02 -4.99 5.12
CA ASP A 51 -5.88 -5.77 6.02
C ASP A 51 -6.27 -4.96 7.28
N GLU A 52 -5.35 -4.13 7.80
CA GLU A 52 -5.58 -3.26 8.95
C GLU A 52 -6.67 -2.22 8.67
N SER A 53 -6.61 -1.52 7.52
CA SER A 53 -7.60 -0.50 7.16
C SER A 53 -8.97 -1.12 6.82
N ILE A 54 -8.98 -2.30 6.19
CA ILE A 54 -10.19 -3.09 5.94
C ILE A 54 -10.84 -3.53 7.26
N LYS A 55 -10.03 -4.01 8.20
CA LYS A 55 -10.52 -4.45 9.51
C LYS A 55 -11.20 -3.31 10.24
N SER A 56 -10.59 -2.13 10.28
CA SER A 56 -11.17 -0.94 10.89
C SER A 56 -12.55 -0.59 10.28
N LEU A 57 -12.66 -0.59 8.96
CA LEU A 57 -13.94 -0.36 8.27
C LEU A 57 -14.99 -1.43 8.62
N LYS A 58 -14.59 -2.70 8.63
CA LYS A 58 -15.49 -3.81 8.97
C LYS A 58 -15.98 -3.74 10.42
N ASP A 59 -15.09 -3.40 11.35
CA ASP A 59 -15.44 -3.26 12.77
C ASP A 59 -16.47 -2.11 12.96
N ILE A 60 -16.31 -0.99 12.26
CA ILE A 60 -17.29 0.12 12.27
C ILE A 60 -18.62 -0.33 11.69
N LEU A 61 -18.63 -1.00 10.52
CA LEU A 61 -19.86 -1.49 9.91
C LEU A 61 -20.60 -2.49 10.81
N ALA A 62 -19.88 -3.31 11.55
CA ALA A 62 -20.44 -4.28 12.49
C ALA A 62 -20.97 -3.64 13.78
N SER A 63 -20.48 -2.44 14.15
CA SER A 63 -20.91 -1.73 15.35
C SER A 63 -22.22 -0.95 15.19
N ILE A 64 -22.78 -0.92 13.98
CA ILE A 64 -24.01 -0.18 13.71
C ILE A 64 -25.20 -0.95 14.30
N GLU A 65 -25.89 -0.33 15.22
CA GLU A 65 -27.14 -0.84 15.80
C GLU A 65 -28.34 -0.32 15.02
N GLU A 66 -29.20 -1.23 14.59
CA GLU A 66 -30.47 -0.91 13.94
C GLU A 66 -31.58 -0.71 14.99
N GLY A 67 -32.71 -0.13 14.56
CA GLY A 67 -33.92 -0.03 15.40
C GLY A 67 -33.87 1.09 16.45
N LYS A 68 -32.98 2.04 16.32
CA LYS A 68 -32.96 3.25 17.16
C LYS A 68 -34.14 4.16 16.81
N ASN A 69 -34.62 4.91 17.80
CA ASN A 69 -35.70 5.86 17.63
C ASN A 69 -35.19 7.29 17.39
N ILE A 70 -36.09 8.19 17.04
CA ILE A 70 -35.77 9.56 16.66
C ILE A 70 -35.02 10.37 17.76
N THR A 71 -35.14 9.99 19.03
CA THR A 71 -34.40 10.66 20.12
C THR A 71 -32.92 10.29 20.11
N GLU A 72 -32.55 9.22 19.38
CA GLU A 72 -31.19 8.73 19.19
C GLU A 72 -30.63 9.09 17.80
N GLN A 73 -31.28 10.01 17.06
CA GLN A 73 -30.88 10.39 15.69
C GLN A 73 -29.40 10.82 15.61
N ALA A 74 -28.91 11.53 16.62
CA ALA A 74 -27.48 11.95 16.66
C ALA A 74 -26.52 10.74 16.67
N THR A 75 -26.89 9.65 17.33
CA THR A 75 -26.10 8.41 17.33
C THR A 75 -26.11 7.79 15.93
N VAL A 76 -27.27 7.75 15.28
CA VAL A 76 -27.41 7.22 13.90
C VAL A 76 -26.61 8.06 12.90
N ASP A 77 -26.68 9.39 13.00
CA ASP A 77 -25.84 10.28 12.17
C ASP A 77 -24.35 10.03 12.41
N GLY A 78 -23.94 9.78 13.67
CA GLY A 78 -22.57 9.42 14.01
C GLY A 78 -22.07 8.13 13.34
N TYR A 79 -22.93 7.15 13.10
CA TYR A 79 -22.58 5.95 12.31
C TYR A 79 -22.21 6.32 10.86
N ALA A 80 -22.97 7.21 10.23
CA ALA A 80 -22.68 7.67 8.86
C ALA A 80 -21.33 8.37 8.76
N ASP A 81 -21.02 9.23 9.75
CA ASP A 81 -19.74 9.93 9.84
C ASP A 81 -18.59 8.94 10.06
N ALA A 82 -18.77 7.95 10.94
CA ALA A 82 -17.77 6.93 11.22
C ALA A 82 -17.44 6.08 9.97
N ILE A 83 -18.47 5.65 9.21
CA ILE A 83 -18.28 4.93 7.95
C ILE A 83 -17.50 5.79 6.95
N THR A 84 -17.94 7.04 6.76
CA THR A 84 -17.30 7.98 5.81
C THR A 84 -15.83 8.20 6.17
N LYS A 85 -15.54 8.38 7.46
CA LYS A 85 -14.17 8.49 7.95
C LYS A 85 -13.37 7.23 7.66
N ALA A 86 -13.88 6.05 7.99
CA ALA A 86 -13.19 4.79 7.77
C ALA A 86 -12.90 4.53 6.28
N ILE A 87 -13.82 4.92 5.38
CA ILE A 87 -13.57 4.85 3.93
C ILE A 87 -12.42 5.78 3.54
N SER A 88 -12.35 6.99 4.08
CA SER A 88 -11.29 7.95 3.77
C SER A 88 -9.90 7.53 4.32
N GLU A 89 -9.89 6.67 5.33
CA GLU A 89 -8.68 6.12 5.98
C GLU A 89 -8.21 4.79 5.36
N LEU A 90 -8.90 4.28 4.33
CA LEU A 90 -8.46 3.10 3.60
C LEU A 90 -7.09 3.36 2.95
N LYS A 91 -6.16 2.44 3.18
CA LYS A 91 -4.79 2.50 2.66
C LYS A 91 -4.58 1.41 1.61
N TYR A 92 -4.12 1.79 0.45
CA TYR A 92 -3.76 0.82 -0.59
C TYR A 92 -2.60 -0.08 -0.13
N ARG A 93 -2.64 -1.33 -0.52
CA ARG A 93 -1.51 -2.26 -0.41
C ARG A 93 -0.38 -1.81 -1.32
N LEU A 94 0.84 -2.15 -0.96
CA LEU A 94 1.98 -1.93 -1.85
C LEU A 94 1.84 -2.80 -3.11
N ALA A 95 2.38 -2.30 -4.22
CA ALA A 95 2.52 -3.08 -5.44
C ALA A 95 3.42 -4.30 -5.24
N ASP A 96 3.26 -5.32 -6.08
CA ASP A 96 4.12 -6.51 -6.09
C ASP A 96 5.40 -6.26 -6.89
N TYR A 97 6.54 -6.27 -6.20
CA TYR A 97 7.87 -6.07 -6.78
C TYR A 97 8.60 -7.38 -7.13
N THR A 98 7.93 -8.53 -7.08
CA THR A 98 8.55 -9.84 -7.33
C THR A 98 9.27 -9.85 -8.68
N LYS A 99 8.63 -9.41 -9.75
CA LYS A 99 9.23 -9.36 -11.10
C LYS A 99 10.44 -8.42 -11.17
N VAL A 100 10.40 -7.29 -10.46
CA VAL A 100 11.54 -6.36 -10.37
C VAL A 100 12.72 -7.02 -9.67
N ASN A 101 12.47 -7.71 -8.56
CA ASN A 101 13.50 -8.39 -7.79
C ASN A 101 14.09 -9.56 -8.60
N GLU A 102 13.28 -10.30 -9.32
CA GLU A 102 13.73 -11.35 -10.25
C GLU A 102 14.59 -10.77 -11.39
N ALA A 103 14.20 -9.65 -11.99
CA ALA A 103 15.01 -8.98 -13.01
C ALA A 103 16.35 -8.50 -12.44
N LYS A 104 16.34 -7.90 -11.24
CA LYS A 104 17.56 -7.47 -10.54
C LYS A 104 18.50 -8.62 -10.20
N SER A 105 17.98 -9.80 -9.85
CA SER A 105 18.79 -10.97 -9.54
C SER A 105 19.58 -11.51 -10.74
N LYS A 106 19.17 -11.17 -11.97
CA LYS A 106 19.85 -11.56 -13.22
C LYS A 106 21.01 -10.63 -13.59
N VAL A 107 21.22 -9.54 -12.86
CA VAL A 107 22.30 -8.58 -13.11
C VAL A 107 23.64 -9.30 -12.88
N PRO A 108 24.56 -9.32 -13.87
CA PRO A 108 25.88 -9.93 -13.70
C PRO A 108 26.66 -9.28 -12.57
N ASN A 109 27.36 -10.10 -11.78
CA ASN A 109 28.22 -9.61 -10.68
C ASN A 109 29.40 -8.77 -11.21
N ASP A 110 29.92 -9.09 -12.39
CA ASP A 110 30.98 -8.33 -13.03
C ASP A 110 30.47 -7.65 -14.31
N LEU A 111 30.32 -6.34 -14.22
CA LEU A 111 29.93 -5.48 -15.35
C LEU A 111 31.13 -4.90 -16.11
N SER A 112 32.37 -5.12 -15.67
CA SER A 112 33.57 -4.56 -16.29
C SER A 112 33.83 -5.07 -17.69
N ILE A 113 33.35 -6.27 -17.99
CA ILE A 113 33.50 -6.93 -19.30
C ILE A 113 32.53 -6.41 -20.38
N TYR A 114 31.55 -5.57 -19.99
CA TYR A 114 30.56 -5.00 -20.91
C TYR A 114 30.92 -3.55 -21.29
N THR A 115 30.38 -3.07 -22.41
CA THR A 115 30.59 -1.69 -22.86
C THR A 115 29.95 -0.71 -21.89
N ASP A 116 30.61 0.43 -21.68
CA ASP A 116 30.17 1.44 -20.72
C ASP A 116 28.74 1.95 -21.04
N GLU A 117 28.41 2.14 -22.34
CA GLU A 117 27.08 2.53 -22.80
C GLU A 117 25.99 1.53 -22.40
N SER A 118 26.24 0.21 -22.59
CA SER A 118 25.27 -0.82 -22.23
C SER A 118 25.11 -0.97 -20.71
N VAL A 119 26.19 -0.79 -19.96
CA VAL A 119 26.18 -0.77 -18.49
C VAL A 119 25.44 0.45 -17.95
N GLU A 120 25.63 1.63 -18.56
CA GLU A 120 24.91 2.84 -18.18
C GLU A 120 23.41 2.69 -18.41
N THR A 121 23.01 2.11 -19.56
CA THR A 121 21.58 1.82 -19.85
C THR A 121 20.98 0.94 -18.76
N LEU A 122 21.69 -0.11 -18.33
CA LEU A 122 21.23 -0.99 -17.24
C LEU A 122 21.16 -0.23 -15.90
N LYS A 123 22.16 0.57 -15.56
CA LYS A 123 22.16 1.38 -14.34
C LYS A 123 20.98 2.35 -14.31
N ASN A 124 20.68 2.99 -15.43
CA ASN A 124 19.54 3.90 -15.53
C ASN A 124 18.21 3.18 -15.29
N ALA A 125 18.03 1.98 -15.87
CA ALA A 125 16.84 1.17 -15.62
C ALA A 125 16.72 0.72 -14.14
N LEU A 126 17.83 0.36 -13.50
CA LEU A 126 17.86 -0.01 -12.08
C LEU A 126 17.55 1.19 -11.15
N ASN A 127 18.08 2.37 -11.47
CA ASN A 127 17.89 3.59 -10.68
C ASN A 127 16.48 4.20 -10.84
N ALA A 128 15.79 3.87 -11.93
CA ALA A 128 14.41 4.30 -12.17
C ALA A 128 13.40 3.62 -11.22
N VAL A 129 13.77 2.49 -10.59
CA VAL A 129 12.87 1.74 -9.70
C VAL A 129 12.59 2.53 -8.43
N LYS A 130 11.30 2.80 -8.19
CA LYS A 130 10.80 3.39 -6.95
C LYS A 130 9.95 2.36 -6.20
N TYR A 131 10.15 2.25 -4.89
CA TYR A 131 9.50 1.24 -4.04
C TYR A 131 8.31 1.79 -3.24
N ASP A 132 7.78 2.94 -3.63
CA ASP A 132 6.66 3.63 -3.00
C ASP A 132 5.32 3.43 -3.74
N LYS A 133 5.31 2.57 -4.78
CA LYS A 133 4.12 2.31 -5.58
C LYS A 133 3.12 1.42 -4.85
N ASN A 134 1.86 1.73 -4.98
CA ASN A 134 0.77 0.92 -4.46
C ASN A 134 0.21 -0.01 -5.56
N ILE A 135 -0.69 -0.91 -5.17
CA ILE A 135 -1.25 -1.95 -6.06
C ILE A 135 -1.98 -1.39 -7.28
N THR A 136 -2.54 -0.17 -7.19
CA THR A 136 -3.21 0.46 -8.35
C THR A 136 -2.22 0.97 -9.40
N GLU A 137 -0.93 1.01 -9.05
CA GLU A 137 0.19 1.40 -9.91
C GLU A 137 1.04 0.18 -10.33
N GLN A 138 0.48 -1.04 -10.26
CA GLN A 138 1.21 -2.28 -10.58
C GLN A 138 1.81 -2.26 -11.98
N ASP A 139 1.13 -1.68 -12.96
CA ASP A 139 1.62 -1.56 -14.33
C ASP A 139 2.95 -0.81 -14.41
N ILE A 140 3.13 0.23 -13.60
CA ILE A 140 4.39 0.99 -13.51
C ILE A 140 5.52 0.10 -12.95
N VAL A 141 5.20 -0.72 -11.95
CA VAL A 141 6.17 -1.66 -11.35
C VAL A 141 6.53 -2.75 -12.34
N ASP A 142 5.58 -3.28 -13.09
CA ASP A 142 5.82 -4.25 -14.15
C ASP A 142 6.68 -3.66 -15.28
N GLU A 143 6.50 -2.37 -15.61
CA GLU A 143 7.34 -1.67 -16.57
C GLU A 143 8.79 -1.54 -16.08
N TYR A 144 9.05 -1.32 -14.79
CA TYR A 144 10.41 -1.34 -14.25
C TYR A 144 11.09 -2.68 -14.50
N ALA A 145 10.40 -3.79 -14.23
CA ALA A 145 10.93 -5.14 -14.48
C ALA A 145 11.23 -5.36 -15.96
N MET A 146 10.33 -4.94 -16.85
CA MET A 146 10.50 -5.02 -18.29
C MET A 146 11.72 -4.21 -18.76
N ASN A 147 11.89 -2.98 -18.27
CA ASN A 147 12.99 -2.11 -18.66
C ASN A 147 14.34 -2.66 -18.18
N ILE A 148 14.42 -3.25 -16.99
CA ILE A 148 15.62 -3.94 -16.51
C ILE A 148 15.94 -5.15 -17.41
N ASN A 149 14.96 -6.00 -17.72
CA ASN A 149 15.17 -7.14 -18.59
C ASN A 149 15.65 -6.72 -20.00
N LYS A 150 15.03 -5.70 -20.60
CA LYS A 150 15.47 -5.14 -21.89
C LYS A 150 16.90 -4.60 -21.84
N ALA A 151 17.30 -3.97 -20.74
CA ALA A 151 18.65 -3.47 -20.57
C ALA A 151 19.66 -4.61 -20.39
N LEU A 152 19.29 -5.69 -19.70
CA LEU A 152 20.09 -6.91 -19.57
C LEU A 152 20.32 -7.59 -20.94
N GLU A 153 19.27 -7.70 -21.76
CA GLU A 153 19.37 -8.25 -23.13
C GLU A 153 20.28 -7.41 -24.04
N LYS A 154 20.38 -6.10 -23.78
CA LYS A 154 21.22 -5.19 -24.54
C LYS A 154 22.66 -5.08 -24.03
N LEU A 155 23.04 -5.83 -22.99
CA LEU A 155 24.42 -5.86 -22.52
C LEU A 155 25.35 -6.38 -23.61
N LYS A 156 26.33 -5.55 -24.01
CA LYS A 156 27.32 -5.87 -25.04
C LYS A 156 28.68 -6.04 -24.39
N LYS A 157 29.33 -7.18 -24.63
CA LYS A 157 30.71 -7.38 -24.17
C LYS A 157 31.67 -6.45 -24.94
N LYS A 158 32.67 -5.93 -24.23
CA LYS A 158 33.80 -5.21 -24.85
C LYS A 158 34.51 -6.13 -25.84
N GLU A 159 34.79 -5.63 -27.02
CA GLU A 159 35.65 -6.35 -27.94
C GLU A 159 37.05 -6.45 -27.34
N ILE A 160 37.54 -7.69 -27.19
CA ILE A 160 38.94 -7.91 -26.86
C ILE A 160 39.71 -7.68 -28.18
N THR A 161 40.16 -6.44 -28.40
CA THR A 161 41.17 -6.22 -29.43
C THR A 161 42.35 -7.13 -29.10
N SER A 162 42.48 -8.19 -29.86
CA SER A 162 43.67 -9.05 -29.81
C SER A 162 44.88 -8.14 -29.98
N ILE A 163 45.64 -7.95 -28.89
CA ILE A 163 46.92 -7.26 -28.95
C ILE A 163 47.69 -7.97 -30.04
N ASP A 164 47.97 -7.23 -31.12
CA ASP A 164 48.67 -7.66 -32.29
C ASP A 164 49.91 -8.47 -31.88
N LYS A 165 49.95 -9.75 -32.27
CA LYS A 165 51.09 -10.63 -32.05
C LYS A 165 52.36 -10.16 -32.79
N THR A 166 52.34 -8.98 -33.42
CA THR A 166 53.43 -8.43 -34.24
C THR A 166 54.46 -7.64 -33.43
N GLN A 167 54.21 -7.37 -32.14
CA GLN A 167 55.20 -6.69 -31.29
C GLN A 167 56.09 -7.67 -30.47
N ARG A 168 56.10 -8.96 -30.80
CA ARG A 168 57.01 -9.95 -30.18
C ARG A 168 58.31 -10.07 -30.96
N LYS A 169 58.86 -8.98 -31.50
CA LYS A 169 60.22 -9.01 -32.09
C LYS A 169 61.04 -7.85 -31.53
N GLN A 170 62.00 -8.24 -30.68
CA GLN A 170 63.05 -7.42 -30.09
C GLN A 170 62.79 -6.83 -28.70
N ILE A 171 62.86 -7.69 -27.69
CA ILE A 171 63.60 -7.27 -26.49
C ILE A 171 64.70 -8.31 -26.30
N LYS A 172 65.88 -7.92 -26.72
CA LYS A 172 67.14 -8.59 -26.37
C LYS A 172 67.39 -8.35 -24.88
N THR A 173 67.43 -9.44 -24.17
CA THR A 173 68.18 -9.73 -22.93
C THR A 173 68.85 -8.58 -22.19
N GLY A 174 68.48 -8.42 -20.93
CA GLY A 174 69.32 -7.87 -19.88
C GLY A 174 68.52 -6.98 -18.95
N ASP A 175 67.93 -7.50 -18.00
CA ASP A 175 68.04 -7.28 -16.58
C ASP A 175 66.79 -7.78 -15.83
N SER A 176 67.05 -8.59 -14.83
CA SER A 176 66.03 -9.12 -13.91
C SER A 176 65.71 -8.11 -12.83
N THR A 177 64.56 -7.47 -12.91
CA THR A 177 63.94 -6.87 -11.71
C THR A 177 62.47 -7.19 -11.70
N ASN A 178 62.09 -7.92 -10.66
CA ASN A 178 60.73 -8.26 -10.31
C ASN A 178 59.87 -7.00 -10.20
N PHE A 179 58.81 -6.90 -10.99
CA PHE A 179 57.72 -6.01 -10.74
C PHE A 179 56.42 -6.82 -10.61
N ILE A 180 56.27 -7.40 -9.42
CA ILE A 180 54.97 -7.85 -8.91
C ILE A 180 54.45 -6.64 -8.12
N GLY A 181 53.35 -6.07 -8.55
CA GLY A 181 52.77 -5.11 -7.69
C GLY A 181 51.63 -4.32 -8.26
N LEU A 182 50.52 -4.50 -7.68
CA LEU A 182 49.40 -3.57 -7.50
C LEU A 182 48.52 -3.26 -8.73
N ALA A 183 47.58 -4.09 -9.00
CA ALA A 183 46.27 -3.61 -9.47
C ALA A 183 45.15 -4.58 -9.00
N GLY A 184 44.83 -4.49 -7.74
CA GLY A 184 43.74 -5.29 -7.19
C GLY A 184 43.40 -4.83 -5.79
N LEU A 185 42.68 -3.73 -5.66
CA LEU A 185 41.95 -3.39 -4.43
C LEU A 185 41.32 -1.98 -4.61
N MET A 186 40.11 -1.92 -5.11
CA MET A 186 39.12 -0.89 -4.79
C MET A 186 37.80 -1.15 -5.55
N ILE A 187 36.98 -2.08 -5.13
CA ILE A 187 35.50 -2.04 -5.29
C ILE A 187 34.92 -2.97 -4.23
N LEU A 188 34.87 -2.51 -3.00
CA LEU A 188 34.10 -3.15 -1.91
C LEU A 188 33.68 -2.08 -0.90
N SER A 189 32.77 -1.16 -1.28
CA SER A 189 32.23 -0.25 -0.26
C SER A 189 30.86 0.37 -0.55
N ILE A 190 30.07 -0.10 -1.52
CA ILE A 190 28.75 0.51 -1.77
C ILE A 190 27.58 -0.41 -1.37
N PHE A 191 27.79 -1.71 -1.14
CA PHE A 191 26.70 -2.64 -0.79
C PHE A 191 26.45 -2.83 0.73
N GLY A 192 27.30 -2.26 1.59
CA GLY A 192 27.21 -2.41 3.07
C GLY A 192 26.27 -1.44 3.78
N TYR A 193 25.81 -0.36 3.14
CA TYR A 193 25.12 0.73 3.85
C TYR A 193 23.61 0.63 3.94
N ILE A 194 22.98 -0.29 3.22
CA ILE A 194 21.51 -0.39 3.16
C ILE A 194 20.93 -1.41 4.17
N ILE A 195 21.72 -2.31 4.72
CA ILE A 195 21.22 -3.38 5.61
C ILE A 195 21.18 -2.97 7.10
N LEU A 196 21.83 -1.89 7.51
CA LEU A 196 21.98 -1.50 8.92
C LEU A 196 20.97 -0.48 9.46
N LYS A 197 19.98 -0.03 8.66
CA LYS A 197 18.98 0.96 9.11
C LYS A 197 17.58 0.39 9.35
N LYS A 198 17.46 -0.90 9.66
CA LYS A 198 16.17 -1.54 9.99
C LYS A 198 16.19 -2.27 11.33
N LYS A 199 16.90 -1.68 12.32
CA LYS A 199 16.82 -2.16 13.72
C LYS A 199 17.10 -1.00 14.67
N THR A 200 16.15 -0.11 14.78
CA THR A 200 15.85 0.73 15.95
C THR A 200 14.43 1.23 15.84
#